data_e99b6f30cf5b2b180561a2630d6bc498
#
_entry.id   e99b6f30cf5b2b180561a2630d6bc498
#
_cell.length_a   1.000
_cell.length_b   1.000
_cell.length_c   1.000
_cell.angle_alpha   90.00
_cell.angle_beta   90.00
_cell.angle_gamma   90.00
#
_symmetry.space_group_name_H-M   'P 1'
#
loop_
_entity.id
_entity.type
_entity.pdbx_description
1 polymer ?
#
loop_
_entity_poly.entity_id
_entity_poly.type
_entity_poly.pdbx_seq_one_letter_code
_entity_poly.pdbx_strand_id
1 'polypeptide(L)'
;MRLIVGLGNPGRKFQGTRHNVGFDVVSEVATRHSLEFKSAPPEAVIARTHGVDPGMLVVKPLTFMNRSGLAVATLVRYYRIPLDDVLIVAEDVELPLGRLRARASGGDGGHNGLASIIGALGTEGMPRLRVGVGRGDARRDLSAHVLSRFEASEELVIHESIERAADAVDAFVNNGIEDVMNRFNGPESESSVADKENNEHSS
;
A
#
# COMPACT_ATOMS: atom_id res chain seq x y z
N MET A 1 2.45 14.59 11.14
CA MET A 1 2.13 13.14 11.29
C MET A 1 1.51 12.68 9.98
N ARG A 2 2.01 11.61 9.37
CA ARG A 2 1.49 11.08 8.12
C ARG A 2 0.61 9.86 8.35
N LEU A 3 -0.46 9.73 7.58
CA LEU A 3 -1.40 8.62 7.62
C LEU A 3 -1.12 7.66 6.46
N ILE A 4 -0.80 6.41 6.77
CA ILE A 4 -0.55 5.36 5.79
C ILE A 4 -1.69 4.35 5.88
N VAL A 5 -2.46 4.22 4.82
CA VAL A 5 -3.63 3.33 4.77
C VAL A 5 -3.36 2.21 3.79
N GLY A 6 -3.26 0.98 4.27
CA GLY A 6 -3.29 -0.20 3.41
C GLY A 6 -4.73 -0.64 3.16
N LEU A 7 -5.12 -0.86 1.91
CA LEU A 7 -6.44 -1.38 1.56
C LEU A 7 -6.45 -2.91 1.51
N GLY A 8 -7.56 -3.49 1.90
CA GLY A 8 -7.80 -4.93 1.93
C GLY A 8 -9.16 -5.27 2.53
N ASN A 9 -9.55 -6.53 2.44
CA ASN A 9 -10.74 -7.07 3.09
C ASN A 9 -10.37 -7.82 4.39
N PRO A 10 -11.13 -7.67 5.47
CA PRO A 10 -10.88 -8.36 6.72
C PRO A 10 -11.26 -9.85 6.63
N GLY A 11 -10.59 -10.67 7.44
CA GLY A 11 -10.89 -12.09 7.62
C GLY A 11 -9.92 -13.02 6.91
N ARG A 12 -9.75 -14.23 7.49
CA ARG A 12 -8.75 -15.23 7.06
C ARG A 12 -8.86 -15.65 5.60
N LYS A 13 -10.07 -15.67 5.03
CA LYS A 13 -10.29 -16.06 3.64
C LYS A 13 -9.65 -15.11 2.62
N PHE A 14 -9.39 -13.86 3.00
CA PHE A 14 -8.79 -12.85 2.12
C PHE A 14 -7.28 -12.67 2.33
N GLN A 15 -6.69 -13.33 3.33
CA GLN A 15 -5.25 -13.25 3.58
C GLN A 15 -4.45 -13.83 2.40
N GLY A 16 -3.43 -13.08 1.97
CA GLY A 16 -2.58 -13.43 0.84
C GLY A 16 -3.27 -13.35 -0.52
N THR A 17 -4.44 -12.72 -0.62
CA THR A 17 -5.06 -12.41 -1.91
C THR A 17 -4.49 -11.13 -2.49
N ARG A 18 -4.54 -10.99 -3.83
CA ARG A 18 -4.09 -9.79 -4.53
C ARG A 18 -4.76 -8.52 -4.00
N HIS A 19 -6.04 -8.62 -3.63
CA HIS A 19 -6.82 -7.50 -3.09
C HIS A 19 -6.34 -7.02 -1.71
N ASN A 20 -5.54 -7.83 -1.03
CA ASN A 20 -5.01 -7.51 0.30
C ASN A 20 -3.54 -7.05 0.29
N VAL A 21 -2.92 -6.85 -0.88
CA VAL A 21 -1.52 -6.41 -0.95
C VAL A 21 -1.28 -5.09 -0.20
N GLY A 22 -2.27 -4.19 -0.15
CA GLY A 22 -2.18 -2.99 0.68
C GLY A 22 -2.04 -3.30 2.17
N PHE A 23 -2.76 -4.31 2.68
CA PHE A 23 -2.62 -4.80 4.05
C PHE A 23 -1.23 -5.40 4.30
N ASP A 24 -0.70 -6.12 3.31
CA ASP A 24 0.61 -6.77 3.43
C ASP A 24 1.73 -5.71 3.47
N VAL A 25 1.68 -4.68 2.62
CA VAL A 25 2.63 -3.56 2.65
C VAL A 25 2.63 -2.86 4.01
N VAL A 26 1.46 -2.49 4.54
CA VAL A 26 1.43 -1.80 5.83
C VAL A 26 1.75 -2.71 7.02
N SER A 27 1.61 -4.03 6.86
CA SER A 27 2.13 -4.99 7.85
C SER A 27 3.65 -4.99 7.86
N GLU A 28 4.27 -4.99 6.67
CA GLU A 28 5.73 -4.92 6.52
C GLU A 28 6.27 -3.61 7.13
N VAL A 29 5.64 -2.46 6.83
CA VAL A 29 5.97 -1.18 7.46
C VAL A 29 5.90 -1.28 8.99
N ALA A 30 4.83 -1.83 9.53
CA ALA A 30 4.68 -1.98 10.98
C ALA A 30 5.76 -2.88 11.58
N THR A 31 6.13 -3.98 10.91
CA THR A 31 7.19 -4.89 11.32
C THR A 31 8.55 -4.19 11.37
N ARG A 32 8.94 -3.46 10.32
CA ARG A 32 10.21 -2.72 10.24
C ARG A 32 10.37 -1.69 11.35
N HIS A 33 9.26 -1.04 11.71
CA HIS A 33 9.25 -0.02 12.76
C HIS A 33 8.88 -0.56 14.15
N SER A 34 8.78 -1.89 14.32
CA SER A 34 8.40 -2.55 15.59
C SER A 34 7.08 -2.01 16.18
N LEU A 35 6.10 -1.75 15.31
CA LEU A 35 4.79 -1.24 15.68
C LEU A 35 3.77 -2.36 15.82
N GLU A 36 2.91 -2.26 16.83
CA GLU A 36 1.81 -3.19 17.05
C GLU A 36 0.48 -2.60 16.64
N PHE A 37 -0.31 -3.36 15.86
CA PHE A 37 -1.67 -2.98 15.52
C PHE A 37 -2.61 -3.17 16.71
N LYS A 38 -3.37 -2.12 17.01
CA LYS A 38 -4.42 -2.10 18.04
C LYS A 38 -5.75 -1.71 17.43
N SER A 39 -6.84 -2.28 17.95
CA SER A 39 -8.19 -1.92 17.50
C SER A 39 -8.46 -0.44 17.72
N ALA A 40 -9.08 0.19 16.74
CA ALA A 40 -9.50 1.59 16.79
C ALA A 40 -10.85 1.77 16.09
N PRO A 41 -11.74 2.66 16.63
CA PRO A 41 -12.96 3.04 15.92
C PRO A 41 -12.62 3.99 14.73
N PRO A 42 -13.45 3.95 13.65
CA PRO A 42 -14.48 2.96 13.39
C PRO A 42 -13.88 1.79 12.61
N GLU A 43 -14.12 0.56 13.04
CA GLU A 43 -13.77 -0.68 12.32
C GLU A 43 -12.37 -0.62 11.63
N ALA A 44 -11.31 -0.34 12.41
CA ALA A 44 -9.94 -0.29 11.94
C ALA A 44 -8.97 -0.91 12.96
N VAL A 45 -7.79 -1.31 12.50
CA VAL A 45 -6.63 -1.46 13.36
C VAL A 45 -5.59 -0.43 12.97
N ILE A 46 -4.95 0.14 13.98
CA ILE A 46 -3.94 1.18 13.82
C ILE A 46 -2.65 0.80 14.54
N ALA A 47 -1.53 1.20 13.95
CA ALA A 47 -0.22 1.16 14.59
C ALA A 47 0.43 2.55 14.46
N ARG A 48 1.13 3.04 15.48
CA ARG A 48 1.59 4.43 15.53
C ARG A 48 3.01 4.53 16.06
N THR A 49 3.82 5.39 15.45
CA THR A 49 5.11 5.82 16.02
C THR A 49 4.89 6.79 17.19
N HIS A 50 5.78 6.74 18.17
CA HIS A 50 5.77 7.64 19.31
C HIS A 50 7.11 8.36 19.43
N GLY A 51 7.07 9.67 19.69
CA GLY A 51 8.28 10.46 19.94
C GLY A 51 9.16 10.68 18.70
N VAL A 52 8.63 10.48 17.50
CA VAL A 52 9.32 10.65 16.22
C VAL A 52 8.63 11.76 15.42
N ASP A 53 9.42 12.62 14.75
CA ASP A 53 8.92 13.65 13.85
C ASP A 53 9.69 13.55 12.50
N PRO A 54 9.02 13.37 11.37
CA PRO A 54 7.58 13.15 11.24
C PRO A 54 7.15 11.77 11.76
N GLY A 55 6.10 11.75 12.56
CA GLY A 55 5.48 10.50 13.00
C GLY A 55 4.55 9.93 11.95
N MET A 56 4.26 8.62 12.03
CA MET A 56 3.27 7.97 11.17
C MET A 56 2.18 7.23 11.95
N LEU A 57 1.00 7.18 11.35
CA LEU A 57 -0.14 6.38 11.76
C LEU A 57 -0.43 5.39 10.63
N VAL A 58 -0.18 4.11 10.88
CA VAL A 58 -0.39 3.01 9.93
C VAL A 58 -1.77 2.40 10.20
N VAL A 59 -2.57 2.20 9.15
CA VAL A 59 -3.99 1.82 9.28
C VAL A 59 -4.34 0.68 8.32
N LYS A 60 -5.09 -0.28 8.84
CA LYS A 60 -5.88 -1.25 8.05
C LYS A 60 -7.35 -1.03 8.36
N PRO A 61 -8.17 -0.51 7.43
CA PRO A 61 -9.62 -0.52 7.58
C PRO A 61 -10.12 -1.96 7.70
N LEU A 62 -10.94 -2.27 8.70
CA LEU A 62 -11.56 -3.59 8.86
C LEU A 62 -12.98 -3.63 8.30
N THR A 63 -13.41 -2.58 7.59
CA THR A 63 -14.59 -2.58 6.74
C THR A 63 -14.33 -3.42 5.49
N PHE A 64 -15.39 -3.85 4.79
CA PHE A 64 -15.22 -4.35 3.43
C PHE A 64 -14.69 -3.23 2.52
N MET A 65 -13.98 -3.63 1.45
CA MET A 65 -13.28 -2.72 0.54
C MET A 65 -14.13 -1.51 0.10
N ASN A 66 -15.36 -1.73 -0.34
CA ASN A 66 -16.28 -0.68 -0.78
C ASN A 66 -16.80 0.25 0.33
N ARG A 67 -16.37 0.05 1.58
CA ARG A 67 -16.70 0.89 2.76
C ARG A 67 -15.46 1.46 3.44
N SER A 68 -14.27 1.30 2.85
CA SER A 68 -13.00 1.78 3.41
C SER A 68 -12.99 3.28 3.71
N GLY A 69 -13.74 4.06 2.91
CA GLY A 69 -13.87 5.51 3.09
C GLY A 69 -14.43 5.92 4.44
N LEU A 70 -15.32 5.12 5.05
CA LEU A 70 -15.85 5.40 6.39
C LEU A 70 -14.74 5.46 7.44
N ALA A 71 -13.88 4.45 7.47
CA ALA A 71 -12.78 4.39 8.43
C ALA A 71 -11.74 5.49 8.15
N VAL A 72 -11.34 5.65 6.90
CA VAL A 72 -10.31 6.62 6.50
C VAL A 72 -10.75 8.05 6.78
N ALA A 73 -11.95 8.45 6.35
CA ALA A 73 -12.45 9.81 6.57
C ALA A 73 -12.61 10.14 8.07
N THR A 74 -13.01 9.16 8.88
CA THR A 74 -13.10 9.36 10.33
C THR A 74 -11.73 9.60 10.95
N LEU A 75 -10.72 8.80 10.58
CA LEU A 75 -9.36 8.96 11.11
C LEU A 75 -8.72 10.28 10.64
N VAL A 76 -8.87 10.63 9.36
CA VAL A 76 -8.39 11.92 8.80
C VAL A 76 -8.96 13.10 9.59
N ARG A 77 -10.27 13.10 9.87
CA ARG A 77 -10.93 14.16 10.64
C ARG A 77 -10.51 14.16 12.12
N TYR A 78 -10.46 12.98 12.74
CA TYR A 78 -10.11 12.85 14.16
C TYR A 78 -8.69 13.33 14.44
N TYR A 79 -7.72 12.91 13.62
CA TYR A 79 -6.32 13.30 13.76
C TYR A 79 -5.98 14.63 13.06
N ARG A 80 -6.94 15.25 12.35
CA ARG A 80 -6.78 16.50 11.59
C ARG A 80 -5.61 16.44 10.61
N ILE A 81 -5.51 15.33 9.87
CA ILE A 81 -4.40 15.11 8.95
C ILE A 81 -4.71 15.80 7.62
N PRO A 82 -3.80 16.67 7.10
CA PRO A 82 -3.90 17.20 5.75
C PRO A 82 -3.94 16.07 4.72
N LEU A 83 -4.68 16.25 3.63
CA LEU A 83 -4.83 15.18 2.63
C LEU A 83 -3.51 14.85 1.91
N ASP A 84 -2.61 15.82 1.76
CA ASP A 84 -1.27 15.61 1.21
C ASP A 84 -0.38 14.73 2.12
N ASP A 85 -0.76 14.58 3.40
CA ASP A 85 -0.11 13.70 4.37
C ASP A 85 -0.80 12.33 4.49
N VAL A 86 -1.76 12.00 3.61
CA VAL A 86 -2.45 10.70 3.54
C VAL A 86 -1.93 9.91 2.36
N LEU A 87 -1.33 8.74 2.59
CA LEU A 87 -0.94 7.81 1.53
C LEU A 87 -1.86 6.59 1.55
N ILE A 88 -2.54 6.34 0.43
CA ILE A 88 -3.36 5.13 0.25
C ILE A 88 -2.55 4.11 -0.54
N VAL A 89 -2.36 2.91 0.03
CA VAL A 89 -1.69 1.77 -0.61
C VAL A 89 -2.75 0.76 -1.05
N ALA A 90 -2.77 0.47 -2.36
CA ALA A 90 -3.76 -0.42 -2.98
C ALA A 90 -3.14 -1.22 -4.13
N GLU A 91 -3.77 -2.35 -4.49
CA GLU A 91 -3.40 -3.07 -5.71
C GLU A 91 -3.79 -2.32 -6.97
N ASP A 92 -3.13 -2.66 -8.06
CA ASP A 92 -3.50 -2.22 -9.40
C ASP A 92 -3.33 -3.39 -10.40
N VAL A 93 -4.44 -3.82 -10.99
CA VAL A 93 -4.46 -4.91 -11.96
C VAL A 93 -3.95 -4.50 -13.35
N GLU A 94 -3.95 -3.21 -13.66
CA GLU A 94 -3.43 -2.68 -14.92
C GLU A 94 -1.91 -2.50 -14.90
N LEU A 95 -1.27 -2.63 -13.74
CA LEU A 95 0.19 -2.65 -13.62
C LEU A 95 0.71 -4.08 -13.67
N PRO A 96 1.83 -4.33 -14.36
CA PRO A 96 2.54 -5.60 -14.27
C PRO A 96 2.79 -6.00 -12.82
N LEU A 97 2.83 -7.32 -12.56
CA LEU A 97 3.15 -7.84 -11.24
C LEU A 97 4.48 -7.25 -10.73
N GLY A 98 4.49 -6.80 -9.48
CA GLY A 98 5.65 -6.20 -8.84
C GLY A 98 5.86 -4.71 -9.12
N ARG A 99 5.24 -4.16 -10.15
CA ARG A 99 5.41 -2.75 -10.53
C ARG A 99 4.78 -1.82 -9.49
N LEU A 100 5.52 -0.79 -9.09
CA LEU A 100 5.00 0.28 -8.24
C LEU A 100 4.64 1.52 -9.08
N ARG A 101 3.59 2.23 -8.65
CA ARG A 101 3.19 3.51 -9.22
C ARG A 101 2.63 4.45 -8.15
N ALA A 102 3.34 5.53 -7.89
CA ALA A 102 2.89 6.59 -7.00
C ALA A 102 2.28 7.77 -7.76
N ARG A 103 1.26 8.39 -7.20
CA ARG A 103 0.64 9.62 -7.72
C ARG A 103 0.19 10.52 -6.57
N ALA A 104 0.29 11.83 -6.74
CA ALA A 104 -0.20 12.80 -5.78
C ALA A 104 -1.74 12.89 -5.74
N SER A 105 -2.40 12.56 -6.86
CA SER A 105 -3.86 12.63 -7.01
C SER A 105 -4.33 11.72 -8.14
N GLY A 106 -5.65 11.59 -8.33
CA GLY A 106 -6.27 10.89 -9.47
C GLY A 106 -7.51 10.09 -9.08
N GLY A 107 -8.28 9.64 -10.07
CA GLY A 107 -9.49 8.84 -9.90
C GLY A 107 -9.24 7.45 -9.31
N ASP A 108 -10.32 6.74 -9.04
CA ASP A 108 -10.30 5.40 -8.44
C ASP A 108 -9.75 4.32 -9.40
N GLY A 109 -9.88 4.52 -10.73
CA GLY A 109 -9.46 3.53 -11.72
C GLY A 109 -10.25 2.21 -11.62
N GLY A 110 -11.48 2.25 -11.15
CA GLY A 110 -12.34 1.08 -10.93
C GLY A 110 -12.07 0.33 -9.62
N HIS A 111 -11.17 0.84 -8.77
CA HIS A 111 -10.87 0.23 -7.48
C HIS A 111 -11.89 0.65 -6.42
N ASN A 112 -12.72 -0.28 -5.94
CA ASN A 112 -13.83 -0.01 -5.01
C ASN A 112 -13.42 0.70 -3.70
N GLY A 113 -12.24 0.38 -3.18
CA GLY A 113 -11.72 1.02 -1.96
C GLY A 113 -11.34 2.48 -2.19
N LEU A 114 -10.69 2.79 -3.31
CA LEU A 114 -10.39 4.16 -3.70
C LEU A 114 -11.66 4.95 -3.98
N ALA A 115 -12.62 4.39 -4.71
CA ALA A 115 -13.92 5.02 -4.95
C ALA A 115 -14.63 5.36 -3.63
N SER A 116 -14.62 4.45 -2.67
CA SER A 116 -15.20 4.66 -1.34
C SER A 116 -14.51 5.81 -0.58
N ILE A 117 -13.18 5.89 -0.64
CA ILE A 117 -12.40 6.94 0.04
C ILE A 117 -12.65 8.30 -0.63
N ILE A 118 -12.59 8.37 -1.97
CA ILE A 118 -12.88 9.58 -2.75
C ILE A 118 -14.29 10.09 -2.42
N GLY A 119 -15.29 9.21 -2.41
CA GLY A 119 -16.66 9.57 -2.06
C GLY A 119 -16.82 10.09 -0.62
N ALA A 120 -16.09 9.52 0.35
CA ALA A 120 -16.16 9.92 1.76
C ALA A 120 -15.40 11.21 2.08
N LEU A 121 -14.30 11.50 1.36
CA LEU A 121 -13.49 12.70 1.50
C LEU A 121 -13.93 13.83 0.56
N GLY A 122 -14.67 13.51 -0.51
CA GLY A 122 -15.15 14.47 -1.50
C GLY A 122 -14.07 15.01 -2.45
N THR A 123 -12.96 14.29 -2.60
CA THR A 123 -11.83 14.73 -3.41
C THR A 123 -10.97 13.57 -3.92
N GLU A 124 -10.32 13.76 -5.06
CA GLU A 124 -9.29 12.90 -5.63
C GLU A 124 -7.85 13.36 -5.24
N GLY A 125 -7.73 14.47 -4.53
CA GLY A 125 -6.47 15.12 -4.17
C GLY A 125 -5.80 14.47 -2.96
N MET A 126 -5.48 13.18 -3.04
CA MET A 126 -4.72 12.48 -2.01
C MET A 126 -3.66 11.57 -2.62
N PRO A 127 -2.47 11.48 -2.04
CA PRO A 127 -1.42 10.56 -2.44
C PRO A 127 -1.83 9.10 -2.45
N ARG A 128 -1.37 8.35 -3.46
CA ARG A 128 -1.57 6.91 -3.55
C ARG A 128 -0.34 6.20 -4.07
N LEU A 129 -0.09 5.03 -3.51
CA LEU A 129 0.89 4.06 -3.99
C LEU A 129 0.13 2.83 -4.49
N ARG A 130 0.24 2.55 -5.77
CA ARG A 130 -0.35 1.37 -6.39
C ARG A 130 0.69 0.28 -6.56
N VAL A 131 0.34 -0.93 -6.18
CA VAL A 131 1.17 -2.14 -6.31
C VAL A 131 0.59 -3.00 -7.41
N GLY A 132 1.36 -3.24 -8.45
CA GLY A 132 0.95 -4.07 -9.58
C GLY A 132 0.78 -5.53 -9.15
N VAL A 133 -0.40 -6.08 -9.44
CA VAL A 133 -0.73 -7.47 -9.19
C VAL A 133 -0.99 -8.25 -10.49
N GLY A 134 -0.82 -7.58 -11.63
CA GLY A 134 -1.09 -8.13 -12.96
C GLY A 134 -2.58 -8.36 -13.21
N ARG A 135 -2.95 -8.43 -14.47
CA ARG A 135 -4.36 -8.61 -14.88
C ARG A 135 -4.80 -10.07 -14.92
N GLY A 136 -3.82 -11.00 -14.92
CA GLY A 136 -4.11 -12.42 -15.12
C GLY A 136 -4.64 -12.73 -16.51
N ASP A 137 -5.36 -13.84 -16.65
CA ASP A 137 -5.99 -14.23 -17.92
C ASP A 137 -7.19 -13.29 -18.21
N ALA A 138 -7.16 -12.59 -19.35
CA ALA A 138 -8.20 -11.66 -19.78
C ALA A 138 -9.62 -12.30 -19.91
N ARG A 139 -9.69 -13.63 -19.91
CA ARG A 139 -10.96 -14.39 -19.92
C ARG A 139 -11.58 -14.57 -18.53
N ARG A 140 -10.82 -14.33 -17.46
CA ARG A 140 -11.32 -14.46 -16.09
C ARG A 140 -11.99 -13.16 -15.63
N ASP A 141 -13.02 -13.32 -14.81
CA ASP A 141 -13.61 -12.18 -14.11
C ASP A 141 -12.56 -11.49 -13.22
N LEU A 142 -12.41 -10.19 -13.40
CA LEU A 142 -11.44 -9.37 -12.69
C LEU A 142 -11.67 -9.42 -11.17
N SER A 143 -12.92 -9.46 -10.74
CA SER A 143 -13.28 -9.58 -9.33
C SER A 143 -12.79 -10.91 -8.73
N ALA A 144 -12.95 -12.01 -9.47
CA ALA A 144 -12.42 -13.32 -9.04
C ALA A 144 -10.86 -13.31 -9.03
N HIS A 145 -10.22 -12.62 -9.98
CA HIS A 145 -8.76 -12.51 -10.02
C HIS A 145 -8.20 -11.79 -8.78
N VAL A 146 -8.72 -10.62 -8.44
CA VAL A 146 -8.19 -9.87 -7.26
C VAL A 146 -8.45 -10.60 -5.95
N LEU A 147 -9.49 -11.40 -5.86
CA LEU A 147 -9.79 -12.21 -4.68
C LEU A 147 -9.03 -13.55 -4.64
N SER A 148 -8.25 -13.88 -5.69
CA SER A 148 -7.38 -15.05 -5.68
C SER A 148 -6.05 -14.76 -5.00
N ARG A 149 -5.39 -15.82 -4.53
CA ARG A 149 -4.01 -15.75 -4.02
C ARG A 149 -3.02 -15.66 -5.17
N PHE A 150 -1.81 -15.23 -4.86
CA PHE A 150 -0.69 -15.32 -5.79
C PHE A 150 -0.33 -16.78 -6.04
N GLU A 151 0.17 -17.08 -7.25
CA GLU A 151 0.70 -18.39 -7.60
C GLU A 151 2.12 -18.54 -7.05
N ALA A 152 2.59 -19.77 -6.84
CA ALA A 152 3.93 -20.03 -6.30
C ALA A 152 5.05 -19.35 -7.13
N SER A 153 4.86 -19.23 -8.44
CA SER A 153 5.78 -18.53 -9.35
C SER A 153 5.79 -17.01 -9.19
N GLU A 154 4.75 -16.44 -8.57
CA GLU A 154 4.59 -15.00 -8.35
C GLU A 154 5.04 -14.56 -6.96
N GLU A 155 5.16 -15.51 -6.00
CA GLU A 155 5.40 -15.21 -4.58
C GLU A 155 6.69 -14.42 -4.33
N LEU A 156 7.78 -14.74 -5.02
CA LEU A 156 9.04 -14.01 -4.87
C LEU A 156 8.90 -12.56 -5.33
N VAL A 157 8.33 -12.35 -6.52
CA VAL A 157 8.16 -11.02 -7.11
C VAL A 157 7.26 -10.14 -6.23
N ILE A 158 6.15 -10.70 -5.72
CA ILE A 158 5.25 -9.91 -4.87
C ILE A 158 5.88 -9.62 -3.50
N HIS A 159 6.66 -10.53 -2.94
CA HIS A 159 7.38 -10.30 -1.69
C HIS A 159 8.38 -9.13 -1.84
N GLU A 160 9.23 -9.16 -2.86
CA GLU A 160 10.17 -8.07 -3.16
C GLU A 160 9.44 -6.74 -3.42
N SER A 161 8.29 -6.79 -4.09
CA SER A 161 7.51 -5.57 -4.33
C SER A 161 6.84 -5.02 -3.07
N ILE A 162 6.45 -5.86 -2.10
CA ILE A 162 5.97 -5.44 -0.79
C ILE A 162 7.09 -4.74 -0.02
N GLU A 163 8.30 -5.30 -0.02
CA GLU A 163 9.47 -4.66 0.61
C GLU A 163 9.78 -3.29 -0.02
N ARG A 164 9.81 -3.21 -1.35
CA ARG A 164 10.01 -1.94 -2.07
C ARG A 164 8.87 -0.94 -1.84
N ALA A 165 7.63 -1.42 -1.70
CA ALA A 165 6.50 -0.56 -1.36
C ALA A 165 6.62 -0.02 0.08
N ALA A 166 7.16 -0.79 1.01
CA ALA A 166 7.49 -0.31 2.35
C ALA A 166 8.59 0.77 2.32
N ASP A 167 9.63 0.61 1.47
CA ASP A 167 10.64 1.67 1.24
C ASP A 167 10.00 2.95 0.69
N ALA A 168 9.02 2.80 -0.22
CA ALA A 168 8.27 3.94 -0.76
C ALA A 168 7.41 4.63 0.32
N VAL A 169 6.85 3.88 1.26
CA VAL A 169 6.15 4.44 2.44
C VAL A 169 7.13 5.22 3.32
N ASP A 170 8.31 4.69 3.59
CA ASP A 170 9.34 5.39 4.38
C ASP A 170 9.80 6.67 3.68
N ALA A 171 9.99 6.63 2.35
CA ALA A 171 10.29 7.81 1.56
C ALA A 171 9.17 8.86 1.64
N PHE A 172 7.89 8.43 1.57
CA PHE A 172 6.75 9.31 1.74
C PHE A 172 6.74 9.97 3.12
N VAL A 173 6.96 9.19 4.18
CA VAL A 173 6.98 9.69 5.56
C VAL A 173 8.03 10.79 5.73
N ASN A 174 9.21 10.62 5.15
CA ASN A 174 10.31 11.55 5.31
C ASN A 174 10.23 12.75 4.34
N ASN A 175 9.93 12.51 3.06
CA ASN A 175 10.14 13.49 1.98
C ASN A 175 8.86 13.84 1.20
N GLY A 176 7.75 13.12 1.41
CA GLY A 176 6.49 13.35 0.70
C GLY A 176 6.37 12.64 -0.64
N ILE A 177 5.25 12.88 -1.33
CA ILE A 177 4.85 12.10 -2.51
C ILE A 177 5.75 12.35 -3.74
N GLU A 178 6.33 13.53 -3.89
CA GLU A 178 7.18 13.85 -5.04
C GLU A 178 8.45 12.99 -5.05
N ASP A 179 9.10 12.80 -3.89
CA ASP A 179 10.25 11.91 -3.75
C ASP A 179 9.88 10.47 -4.12
N VAL A 180 8.72 9.99 -3.65
CA VAL A 180 8.23 8.66 -4.01
C VAL A 180 8.00 8.53 -5.51
N MET A 181 7.36 9.52 -6.15
CA MET A 181 7.13 9.49 -7.59
C MET A 181 8.44 9.45 -8.39
N ASN A 182 9.44 10.22 -7.97
CA ASN A 182 10.74 10.28 -8.64
C ASN A 182 11.52 8.97 -8.52
N ARG A 183 11.47 8.33 -7.35
CA ARG A 183 12.28 7.13 -7.06
C ARG A 183 11.62 5.82 -7.49
N PHE A 184 10.29 5.72 -7.40
CA PHE A 184 9.60 4.44 -7.55
C PHE A 184 8.73 4.33 -8.81
N ASN A 185 8.48 5.40 -9.58
CA ASN A 185 7.74 5.32 -10.84
C ASN A 185 8.61 4.91 -12.04
N GLY A 186 9.93 4.99 -11.92
CA GLY A 186 10.87 4.60 -12.97
C GLY A 186 10.84 3.10 -13.30
N PRO A 187 11.42 2.63 -14.41
CA PRO A 187 11.68 1.23 -14.64
C PRO A 187 12.58 0.69 -13.50
N GLU A 188 12.43 -0.59 -13.15
CA GLU A 188 13.34 -1.22 -12.21
C GLU A 188 14.76 -1.15 -12.78
N SER A 189 15.67 -0.45 -12.10
CA SER A 189 17.08 -0.52 -12.45
C SER A 189 17.58 -1.92 -12.07
N GLU A 190 18.19 -2.63 -13.00
CA GLU A 190 18.82 -3.96 -12.82
C GLU A 190 20.00 -3.93 -11.81
N SER A 191 20.11 -2.91 -10.96
CA SER A 191 21.27 -2.62 -10.11
C SER A 191 21.33 -3.38 -8.79
N SER A 192 20.43 -4.31 -8.49
CA SER A 192 20.49 -5.07 -7.23
C SER A 192 21.14 -6.46 -7.33
N VAL A 193 21.53 -6.90 -8.53
CA VAL A 193 22.14 -8.23 -8.73
C VAL A 193 23.69 -8.16 -8.76
N ALA A 194 24.26 -7.00 -9.09
CA ALA A 194 25.71 -6.87 -9.30
C ALA A 194 26.56 -6.77 -8.03
N ASP A 195 25.97 -6.41 -6.88
CA ASP A 195 26.75 -6.20 -5.65
C ASP A 195 26.93 -7.47 -4.79
N LYS A 196 26.28 -8.59 -5.13
CA LYS A 196 26.46 -9.84 -4.39
C LYS A 196 27.52 -10.78 -4.92
N GLU A 197 27.97 -10.61 -6.17
CA GLU A 197 28.99 -11.50 -6.77
C GLU A 197 30.44 -11.05 -6.53
N ASN A 198 30.69 -9.83 -6.07
CA ASN A 198 32.06 -9.33 -5.86
C ASN A 198 32.63 -9.55 -4.44
N ASN A 199 31.91 -10.18 -3.53
CA ASN A 199 32.39 -10.36 -2.16
C ASN A 199 32.84 -11.80 -1.82
N GLU A 200 32.82 -12.74 -2.77
CA GLU A 200 33.24 -14.15 -2.52
C GLU A 200 34.62 -14.51 -3.10
N HIS A 201 35.37 -13.55 -3.66
CA HIS A 201 36.71 -13.82 -4.24
C HIS A 201 37.81 -13.00 -3.61
N SER A 202 37.80 -12.79 -2.31
CA SER A 202 38.94 -12.23 -1.56
C SER A 202 39.01 -12.82 -0.16
N SER A 203 39.47 -14.06 -0.06
CA SER A 203 40.14 -14.64 1.12
C SER A 203 40.89 -15.87 0.69
#